data_97dfd3817a5ac85f953eb3c0b783a06d
#
_entry.id   97dfd3817a5ac85f953eb3c0b783a06d
#
_cell.length_a   1.000
_cell.length_b   1.000
_cell.length_c   1.000
_cell.angle_alpha   90.00
_cell.angle_beta   90.00
_cell.angle_gamma   90.00
#
_symmetry.space_group_name_H-M   'P 1'
#
loop_
_entity.id
_entity.type
_entity.pdbx_description
1 polymer ?
#
loop_
_entity_poly.entity_id
_entity_poly.type
_entity_poly.pdbx_seq_one_letter_code
_entity_poly.pdbx_strand_id
1 'polypeptide(L)'
;MGTSIKFFPALVCFLLFVAAGYGQKPICIKAGKLVNTEDGTVTENVTILIAGDTIQAVGKNIPVPDSAVIIDLSNATVLPGLIDCHTHLASQPSGNYYEDIFRKTPIDYAVTAHINAKRTLLAGFTTVRDVGSSAFIDVALKNAINNGDIIGPRMYVATLFIGSTGSHGDLNGFSPFLKWDFPKEMSGVANGVEGVRQQVRYNVKYGADVIKFGASAGVLSEEESVGAPQYSQEEMNAIVAEAKLWGKKACAHAHGTEAIKMAVKAGVASIEHGSLLDEEAIKLMLQNGTYLVADIYDDDYILSEYAKLGFPEKIINKEKLVGQAQRNSFKKAVQAGVKIAFGTDAGVYPHGWNAKQFYYMVKFGLSPIQAIQAATTNAADLIGVTKKLGSIKPGKFADIIAVKGDVLKDITLLEHLDFVMKAGVVYKSGQ
;
A
#
# COMPACT_ATOMS: atom_id res chain seq x y z
N MET A 1 -19.74 46.97 67.52
CA MET A 1 -20.22 45.57 67.28
C MET A 1 -19.40 45.00 66.11
N GLY A 2 -18.34 44.26 66.45
CA GLY A 2 -17.44 43.68 65.50
C GLY A 2 -17.76 42.18 65.34
N THR A 3 -18.08 41.78 64.15
CA THR A 3 -18.34 40.34 63.78
C THR A 3 -17.03 39.71 63.24
N SER A 4 -16.45 38.81 64.06
CA SER A 4 -15.30 38.00 63.67
C SER A 4 -15.73 36.89 62.72
N ILE A 5 -15.22 36.88 61.49
CA ILE A 5 -15.36 35.77 60.55
C ILE A 5 -14.23 34.77 60.83
N LYS A 6 -14.60 33.58 61.31
CA LYS A 6 -13.67 32.45 61.49
C LYS A 6 -13.47 31.73 60.15
N PHE A 7 -12.24 31.77 59.62
CA PHE A 7 -11.83 30.94 58.48
C PHE A 7 -11.57 29.51 59.00
N PHE A 8 -12.30 28.53 58.45
CA PHE A 8 -11.98 27.12 58.54
C PHE A 8 -11.06 26.75 57.39
N PRO A 9 -9.91 26.11 57.60
CA PRO A 9 -9.11 25.58 56.49
C PRO A 9 -9.76 24.28 55.98
N ALA A 10 -10.25 24.30 54.78
CA ALA A 10 -10.67 23.05 54.08
C ALA A 10 -9.42 22.27 53.70
N LEU A 11 -9.24 21.11 54.36
CA LEU A 11 -8.22 20.12 54.05
C LEU A 11 -8.60 19.39 52.75
N VAL A 12 -8.04 19.82 51.62
CA VAL A 12 -8.21 19.14 50.33
C VAL A 12 -7.31 17.90 50.34
N CYS A 13 -7.88 16.74 50.65
CA CYS A 13 -7.23 15.46 50.44
C CYS A 13 -7.13 15.19 48.92
N PHE A 14 -5.94 15.36 48.32
CA PHE A 14 -5.60 14.88 47.00
C PHE A 14 -5.49 13.34 47.06
N LEU A 15 -6.55 12.65 46.74
CA LEU A 15 -6.52 11.22 46.43
C LEU A 15 -5.79 11.05 45.09
N LEU A 16 -4.49 10.72 45.17
CA LEU A 16 -3.73 10.19 44.04
C LEU A 16 -4.34 8.83 43.68
N PHE A 17 -5.26 8.80 42.73
CA PHE A 17 -5.61 7.58 42.03
C PHE A 17 -4.38 7.15 41.21
N VAL A 18 -3.55 6.30 41.75
CA VAL A 18 -2.63 5.48 40.96
C VAL A 18 -3.50 4.49 40.21
N ALA A 19 -3.92 4.87 39.02
CA ALA A 19 -4.46 3.93 38.03
C ALA A 19 -3.30 2.93 37.77
N ALA A 20 -3.34 1.78 38.41
CA ALA A 20 -2.57 0.63 38.00
C ALA A 20 -3.08 0.22 36.63
N GLY A 21 -2.55 0.87 35.59
CA GLY A 21 -2.70 0.40 34.25
C GLY A 21 -2.13 -1.01 34.19
N TYR A 22 -2.97 -2.00 33.95
CA TYR A 22 -2.51 -3.32 33.54
C TYR A 22 -1.78 -3.14 32.19
N GLY A 23 -0.52 -2.73 32.25
CA GLY A 23 0.34 -2.63 31.08
C GLY A 23 0.46 -4.01 30.46
N GLN A 24 0.25 -4.12 29.16
CA GLN A 24 0.52 -5.36 28.42
C GLN A 24 1.93 -5.84 28.78
N LYS A 25 2.07 -7.14 29.07
CA LYS A 25 3.39 -7.73 29.35
C LYS A 25 4.32 -7.43 28.16
N PRO A 26 5.58 -7.07 28.42
CA PRO A 26 6.57 -6.94 27.36
C PRO A 26 6.66 -8.23 26.55
N ILE A 27 6.94 -8.11 25.25
CA ILE A 27 7.20 -9.26 24.38
C ILE A 27 8.69 -9.26 24.04
N CYS A 28 9.30 -10.43 24.12
CA CYS A 28 10.69 -10.66 23.73
C CYS A 28 10.71 -11.67 22.56
N ILE A 29 11.14 -11.21 21.38
CA ILE A 29 11.37 -12.10 20.24
C ILE A 29 12.86 -12.49 20.23
N LYS A 30 13.15 -13.79 20.20
CA LYS A 30 14.48 -14.35 19.94
C LYS A 30 14.58 -14.68 18.47
N ALA A 31 15.30 -13.88 17.68
CA ALA A 31 15.46 -14.03 16.25
C ALA A 31 16.77 -14.78 15.92
N GLY A 32 16.69 -15.82 15.09
CA GLY A 32 17.88 -16.52 14.60
C GLY A 32 18.70 -15.63 13.66
N LYS A 33 18.04 -15.01 12.69
CA LYS A 33 18.62 -14.00 11.79
C LYS A 33 17.72 -12.77 11.77
N LEU A 34 18.28 -11.58 11.80
CA LEU A 34 17.58 -10.32 11.58
C LEU A 34 18.16 -9.64 10.33
N VAL A 35 17.31 -9.38 9.35
CA VAL A 35 17.69 -8.59 8.16
C VAL A 35 17.53 -7.11 8.48
N ASN A 36 18.61 -6.37 8.44
CA ASN A 36 18.59 -4.90 8.48
C ASN A 36 18.27 -4.35 7.10
N THR A 37 17.07 -3.87 6.90
CA THR A 37 16.58 -3.37 5.62
C THR A 37 17.15 -1.99 5.25
N GLU A 38 17.84 -1.29 6.14
CA GLU A 38 18.45 0.01 5.84
C GLU A 38 19.79 -0.13 5.13
N ASP A 39 20.61 -1.11 5.53
CA ASP A 39 21.96 -1.33 4.98
C ASP A 39 22.16 -2.72 4.35
N GLY A 40 21.15 -3.60 4.44
CA GLY A 40 21.21 -4.95 3.88
C GLY A 40 22.00 -5.97 4.69
N THR A 41 22.50 -5.61 5.87
CA THR A 41 23.25 -6.54 6.72
C THR A 41 22.34 -7.54 7.42
N VAL A 42 22.90 -8.69 7.77
CA VAL A 42 22.21 -9.73 8.55
C VAL A 42 22.94 -9.92 9.90
N THR A 43 22.19 -9.83 10.99
CA THR A 43 22.71 -10.09 12.33
C THR A 43 22.08 -11.37 12.88
N GLU A 44 22.92 -12.27 13.42
CA GLU A 44 22.45 -13.52 14.01
C GLU A 44 22.27 -13.41 15.52
N ASN A 45 21.34 -14.21 16.08
CA ASN A 45 21.03 -14.33 17.49
C ASN A 45 20.67 -12.99 18.14
N VAL A 46 19.63 -12.36 17.61
CA VAL A 46 19.17 -11.03 18.03
C VAL A 46 17.94 -11.15 18.92
N THR A 47 17.94 -10.38 19.99
CA THR A 47 16.77 -10.16 20.85
C THR A 47 16.08 -8.87 20.46
N ILE A 48 14.75 -8.91 20.30
CA ILE A 48 13.90 -7.75 20.05
C ILE A 48 12.93 -7.62 21.21
N LEU A 49 13.02 -6.52 21.96
CA LEU A 49 12.14 -6.22 23.10
C LEU A 49 11.05 -5.24 22.63
N ILE A 50 9.79 -5.58 22.94
CA ILE A 50 8.60 -4.83 22.52
C ILE A 50 7.78 -4.50 23.77
N ALA A 51 7.27 -3.26 23.84
CA ALA A 51 6.29 -2.85 24.85
C ALA A 51 5.11 -2.14 24.14
N GLY A 52 3.92 -2.68 24.35
CA GLY A 52 2.75 -2.23 23.60
C GLY A 52 2.92 -2.45 22.10
N ASP A 53 2.77 -1.41 21.32
CA ASP A 53 2.90 -1.43 19.86
C ASP A 53 4.31 -1.12 19.32
N THR A 54 5.26 -0.84 20.22
CA THR A 54 6.54 -0.21 19.86
C THR A 54 7.74 -1.07 20.25
N ILE A 55 8.73 -1.14 19.37
CA ILE A 55 10.04 -1.75 19.61
C ILE A 55 10.82 -0.87 20.60
N GLN A 56 11.27 -1.44 21.71
CA GLN A 56 12.04 -0.76 22.75
C GLN A 56 13.54 -0.92 22.57
N ALA A 57 13.97 -2.13 22.24
CA ALA A 57 15.39 -2.45 22.09
C ALA A 57 15.61 -3.59 21.08
N VAL A 58 16.76 -3.56 20.39
CA VAL A 58 17.20 -4.58 19.44
C VAL A 58 18.71 -4.82 19.63
N GLY A 59 19.12 -6.07 19.86
CA GLY A 59 20.54 -6.40 20.04
C GLY A 59 20.78 -7.82 20.56
N LYS A 60 22.05 -8.23 20.72
CA LYS A 60 22.41 -9.59 21.15
C LYS A 60 22.23 -9.83 22.65
N ASN A 61 22.55 -8.84 23.48
CA ASN A 61 22.62 -8.99 24.95
C ASN A 61 21.65 -7.97 25.61
N ILE A 62 20.39 -8.01 25.23
CA ILE A 62 19.39 -7.15 25.85
C ILE A 62 18.82 -7.77 27.07
N PRO A 63 18.79 -7.06 28.22
CA PRO A 63 18.09 -7.53 29.42
C PRO A 63 16.62 -7.77 29.13
N VAL A 64 16.14 -8.97 29.39
CA VAL A 64 14.75 -9.37 29.18
C VAL A 64 14.06 -9.37 30.54
N PRO A 65 12.98 -8.61 30.75
CA PRO A 65 12.20 -8.64 31.97
C PRO A 65 11.64 -10.05 32.25
N ASP A 66 11.63 -10.48 33.48
CA ASP A 66 11.07 -11.80 33.86
C ASP A 66 9.59 -11.96 33.50
N SER A 67 8.86 -10.85 33.42
CA SER A 67 7.45 -10.82 33.05
C SER A 67 7.21 -10.90 31.54
N ALA A 68 8.27 -10.88 30.70
CA ALA A 68 8.13 -10.84 29.25
C ALA A 68 7.58 -12.15 28.68
N VAL A 69 6.71 -12.05 27.70
CA VAL A 69 6.27 -13.18 26.85
C VAL A 69 7.37 -13.46 25.85
N ILE A 70 7.92 -14.67 25.87
CA ILE A 70 8.98 -15.08 24.94
C ILE A 70 8.36 -15.67 23.67
N ILE A 71 8.75 -15.12 22.52
CA ILE A 71 8.46 -15.67 21.18
C ILE A 71 9.79 -16.18 20.62
N ASP A 72 9.88 -17.47 20.42
CA ASP A 72 11.10 -18.11 19.90
C ASP A 72 11.05 -18.25 18.39
N LEU A 73 11.84 -17.40 17.70
CA LEU A 73 12.09 -17.43 16.26
C LEU A 73 13.59 -17.67 15.96
N SER A 74 14.27 -18.43 16.86
CA SER A 74 15.71 -18.71 16.75
C SER A 74 16.11 -19.53 15.51
N ASN A 75 15.15 -20.20 14.89
CA ASN A 75 15.32 -20.96 13.64
C ASN A 75 14.79 -20.24 12.40
N ALA A 76 14.45 -18.95 12.51
CA ALA A 76 13.84 -18.16 11.44
C ALA A 76 14.66 -16.91 11.07
N THR A 77 14.42 -16.42 9.86
CA THR A 77 14.83 -15.09 9.40
C THR A 77 13.69 -14.12 9.70
N VAL A 78 14.01 -13.07 10.46
CA VAL A 78 13.08 -12.02 10.89
C VAL A 78 13.30 -10.77 10.07
N LEU A 79 12.19 -10.15 9.64
CA LEU A 79 12.18 -8.94 8.84
C LEU A 79 11.11 -7.96 9.39
N PRO A 80 11.18 -6.67 9.02
CA PRO A 80 10.05 -5.75 9.23
C PRO A 80 8.81 -6.25 8.50
N GLY A 81 7.64 -5.91 9.00
CA GLY A 81 6.38 -6.07 8.25
C GLY A 81 6.47 -5.41 6.88
N LEU A 82 5.96 -6.10 5.85
CA LEU A 82 6.01 -5.65 4.46
C LEU A 82 5.00 -4.53 4.21
N ILE A 83 5.31 -3.70 3.22
CA ILE A 83 4.48 -2.58 2.76
C ILE A 83 4.20 -2.78 1.27
N ASP A 84 2.93 -2.80 0.90
CA ASP A 84 2.47 -2.82 -0.48
C ASP A 84 1.92 -1.44 -0.86
N CYS A 85 2.54 -0.78 -1.84
CA CYS A 85 2.20 0.59 -2.23
C CYS A 85 1.12 0.68 -3.30
N HIS A 86 0.57 -0.44 -3.76
CA HIS A 86 -0.49 -0.47 -4.77
C HIS A 86 -1.45 -1.64 -4.54
N THR A 87 -2.56 -1.39 -3.87
CA THR A 87 -3.61 -2.38 -3.65
C THR A 87 -4.99 -1.79 -3.89
N HIS A 88 -5.99 -2.68 -4.06
CA HIS A 88 -7.42 -2.38 -4.17
C HIS A 88 -8.22 -3.34 -3.29
N LEU A 89 -8.16 -3.15 -1.95
CA LEU A 89 -8.72 -4.12 -0.98
C LEU A 89 -10.24 -4.30 -1.10
N ALA A 90 -10.95 -3.30 -1.65
CA ALA A 90 -12.39 -3.40 -1.89
C ALA A 90 -12.74 -4.30 -3.07
N SER A 91 -11.81 -4.65 -3.95
CA SER A 91 -12.05 -5.44 -5.15
C SER A 91 -11.33 -6.79 -5.13
N GLN A 92 -11.87 -7.74 -5.89
CA GLN A 92 -11.32 -9.08 -6.11
C GLN A 92 -11.78 -9.57 -7.48
N PRO A 93 -10.92 -10.17 -8.31
CA PRO A 93 -11.32 -10.70 -9.60
C PRO A 93 -12.48 -11.69 -9.45
N SER A 94 -13.48 -11.57 -10.31
CA SER A 94 -14.62 -12.47 -10.33
C SER A 94 -14.90 -12.97 -11.76
N GLY A 95 -15.54 -14.15 -11.88
CA GLY A 95 -15.96 -14.71 -13.16
C GLY A 95 -17.18 -14.00 -13.80
N ASN A 96 -17.65 -12.91 -13.20
CA ASN A 96 -18.85 -12.19 -13.64
C ASN A 96 -18.56 -10.70 -13.87
N TYR A 97 -17.44 -10.38 -14.49
CA TYR A 97 -16.92 -9.01 -14.61
C TYR A 97 -17.97 -7.97 -15.04
N TYR A 98 -18.72 -8.23 -16.12
CA TYR A 98 -19.77 -7.31 -16.55
C TYR A 98 -21.07 -7.42 -15.74
N GLU A 99 -21.43 -8.62 -15.26
CA GLU A 99 -22.66 -8.79 -14.48
C GLU A 99 -22.57 -8.12 -13.12
N ASP A 100 -21.41 -8.12 -12.50
CA ASP A 100 -21.19 -7.55 -11.18
C ASP A 100 -21.57 -6.06 -11.14
N ILE A 101 -21.31 -5.32 -12.22
CA ILE A 101 -21.68 -3.90 -12.33
C ILE A 101 -23.19 -3.69 -12.20
N PHE A 102 -23.99 -4.63 -12.71
CA PHE A 102 -25.46 -4.52 -12.66
C PHE A 102 -26.09 -5.14 -11.42
N ARG A 103 -25.40 -6.07 -10.77
CA ARG A 103 -25.97 -6.90 -9.69
C ARG A 103 -25.42 -6.60 -8.31
N LYS A 104 -24.22 -6.01 -8.22
CA LYS A 104 -23.58 -5.68 -6.95
C LYS A 104 -23.72 -4.20 -6.61
N THR A 105 -23.94 -3.95 -5.35
CA THR A 105 -23.93 -2.62 -4.75
C THR A 105 -22.58 -2.35 -4.09
N PRO A 106 -22.24 -1.12 -3.74
CA PRO A 106 -21.06 -0.83 -2.93
C PRO A 106 -21.03 -1.58 -1.58
N ILE A 107 -22.22 -1.92 -1.05
CA ILE A 107 -22.34 -2.68 0.20
C ILE A 107 -21.81 -4.10 0.04
N ASP A 108 -22.07 -4.76 -1.10
CA ASP A 108 -21.56 -6.11 -1.38
C ASP A 108 -20.02 -6.15 -1.39
N TYR A 109 -19.38 -5.11 -1.93
CA TYR A 109 -17.92 -4.94 -1.89
C TYR A 109 -17.43 -4.62 -0.48
N ALA A 110 -18.12 -3.73 0.24
CA ALA A 110 -17.73 -3.34 1.60
C ALA A 110 -17.76 -4.52 2.58
N VAL A 111 -18.77 -5.38 2.52
CA VAL A 111 -18.89 -6.53 3.43
C VAL A 111 -17.88 -7.65 3.13
N THR A 112 -17.25 -7.65 1.96
CA THR A 112 -16.20 -8.63 1.59
C THR A 112 -14.78 -8.08 1.72
N ALA A 113 -14.61 -6.76 1.72
CA ALA A 113 -13.31 -6.09 1.79
C ALA A 113 -12.45 -6.53 2.99
N HIS A 114 -13.07 -6.79 4.15
CA HIS A 114 -12.37 -7.26 5.34
C HIS A 114 -11.69 -8.63 5.15
N ILE A 115 -12.23 -9.49 4.28
CA ILE A 115 -11.63 -10.80 3.96
C ILE A 115 -10.32 -10.57 3.21
N ASN A 116 -10.32 -9.65 2.24
CA ASN A 116 -9.15 -9.27 1.47
C ASN A 116 -8.08 -8.62 2.37
N ALA A 117 -8.50 -7.70 3.24
CA ALA A 117 -7.61 -7.08 4.22
C ALA A 117 -6.93 -8.10 5.13
N LYS A 118 -7.69 -9.07 5.67
CA LYS A 118 -7.15 -10.16 6.49
C LYS A 118 -6.16 -11.02 5.71
N ARG A 119 -6.47 -11.41 4.46
CA ARG A 119 -5.57 -12.19 3.60
C ARG A 119 -4.25 -11.47 3.36
N THR A 120 -4.32 -10.18 3.04
CA THR A 120 -3.14 -9.32 2.81
C THR A 120 -2.27 -9.21 4.06
N LEU A 121 -2.86 -9.00 5.25
CA LEU A 121 -2.11 -8.99 6.51
C LEU A 121 -1.44 -10.33 6.79
N LEU A 122 -2.15 -11.45 6.63
CA LEU A 122 -1.61 -12.78 6.89
C LEU A 122 -0.53 -13.22 5.88
N ALA A 123 -0.46 -12.57 4.72
CA ALA A 123 0.64 -12.67 3.77
C ALA A 123 1.86 -11.80 4.15
N GLY A 124 1.81 -11.10 5.31
CA GLY A 124 2.93 -10.32 5.85
C GLY A 124 2.93 -8.85 5.51
N PHE A 125 1.97 -8.38 4.73
CA PHE A 125 1.83 -6.96 4.41
C PHE A 125 1.08 -6.27 5.55
N THR A 126 1.84 -5.76 6.51
CA THR A 126 1.30 -5.08 7.69
C THR A 126 0.81 -3.67 7.41
N THR A 127 1.22 -3.12 6.28
CA THR A 127 0.81 -1.80 5.79
C THR A 127 0.56 -1.84 4.30
N VAL A 128 -0.46 -1.12 3.83
CA VAL A 128 -0.77 -0.95 2.40
C VAL A 128 -1.07 0.51 2.07
N ARG A 129 -0.79 0.89 0.81
CA ARG A 129 -1.37 2.05 0.15
C ARG A 129 -2.42 1.55 -0.82
N ASP A 130 -3.70 1.80 -0.49
CA ASP A 130 -4.85 1.46 -1.32
C ASP A 130 -5.16 2.63 -2.25
N VAL A 131 -5.00 2.42 -3.56
CA VAL A 131 -4.91 3.53 -4.51
C VAL A 131 -6.14 3.68 -5.40
N GLY A 132 -7.27 3.27 -4.92
CA GLY A 132 -8.57 3.52 -5.55
C GLY A 132 -9.66 2.62 -5.00
N SER A 133 -10.78 3.24 -4.67
CA SER A 133 -11.98 2.58 -4.19
C SER A 133 -13.21 3.36 -4.64
N SER A 134 -14.38 2.76 -4.58
CA SER A 134 -15.66 3.43 -4.77
C SER A 134 -16.37 3.59 -3.43
N ALA A 135 -17.29 4.56 -3.34
CA ALA A 135 -18.15 4.77 -2.18
C ALA A 135 -17.40 4.84 -0.83
N PHE A 136 -16.12 5.25 -0.84
CA PHE A 136 -15.25 5.38 0.34
C PHE A 136 -15.12 4.10 1.18
N ILE A 137 -15.24 2.92 0.54
CA ILE A 137 -15.09 1.61 1.21
C ILE A 137 -13.71 1.49 1.85
N ASP A 138 -12.66 1.98 1.19
CA ASP A 138 -11.29 2.01 1.70
C ASP A 138 -11.17 2.82 3.01
N VAL A 139 -11.84 3.96 3.10
CA VAL A 139 -11.87 4.78 4.33
C VAL A 139 -12.62 4.07 5.45
N ALA A 140 -13.77 3.47 5.13
CA ALA A 140 -14.55 2.72 6.11
C ALA A 140 -13.75 1.52 6.64
N LEU A 141 -13.09 0.77 5.76
CA LEU A 141 -12.23 -0.36 6.10
C LEU A 141 -11.03 0.08 6.96
N LYS A 142 -10.34 1.16 6.57
CA LYS A 142 -9.25 1.79 7.35
C LYS A 142 -9.70 2.14 8.76
N ASN A 143 -10.86 2.78 8.90
CA ASN A 143 -11.39 3.19 10.20
C ASN A 143 -11.73 1.98 11.08
N ALA A 144 -12.38 0.97 10.52
CA ALA A 144 -12.72 -0.27 11.24
C ALA A 144 -11.45 -1.04 11.68
N ILE A 145 -10.39 -1.07 10.86
CA ILE A 145 -9.10 -1.67 11.23
C ILE A 145 -8.41 -0.87 12.34
N ASN A 146 -8.44 0.46 12.27
CA ASN A 146 -7.82 1.33 13.28
C ASN A 146 -8.55 1.27 14.63
N ASN A 147 -9.87 1.06 14.62
CA ASN A 147 -10.67 0.85 15.83
C ASN A 147 -10.48 -0.56 16.43
N GLY A 148 -9.92 -1.51 15.67
CA GLY A 148 -9.78 -2.91 16.08
C GLY A 148 -11.02 -3.77 15.80
N ASP A 149 -12.02 -3.25 15.09
CA ASP A 149 -13.25 -3.97 14.73
C ASP A 149 -12.98 -5.05 13.67
N ILE A 150 -12.00 -4.81 12.81
CA ILE A 150 -11.62 -5.68 11.69
C ILE A 150 -10.12 -5.94 11.69
N ILE A 151 -9.73 -7.18 11.36
CA ILE A 151 -8.33 -7.57 11.18
C ILE A 151 -7.87 -7.19 9.76
N GLY A 152 -6.80 -6.40 9.67
CA GLY A 152 -6.22 -5.99 8.40
C GLY A 152 -4.91 -5.20 8.57
N PRO A 153 -4.25 -4.83 7.45
CA PRO A 153 -3.06 -4.00 7.45
C PRO A 153 -3.39 -2.55 7.86
N ARG A 154 -2.38 -1.78 8.22
CA ARG A 154 -2.50 -0.31 8.31
C ARG A 154 -2.70 0.23 6.91
N MET A 155 -3.68 1.10 6.70
CA MET A 155 -4.06 1.57 5.37
C MET A 155 -3.76 3.06 5.17
N TYR A 156 -3.18 3.39 4.01
CA TYR A 156 -3.09 4.74 3.44
C TYR A 156 -3.93 4.75 2.17
N VAL A 157 -5.01 5.51 2.14
CA VAL A 157 -6.08 5.36 1.16
C VAL A 157 -6.19 6.55 0.22
N ALA A 158 -6.54 6.29 -1.05
CA ALA A 158 -6.73 7.33 -2.07
C ALA A 158 -8.19 7.77 -2.22
N THR A 159 -9.14 7.02 -1.71
CA THR A 159 -10.56 7.21 -1.98
C THR A 159 -10.90 6.99 -3.47
N LEU A 160 -11.56 7.94 -4.10
CA LEU A 160 -11.94 7.84 -5.50
C LEU A 160 -10.72 8.02 -6.42
N PHE A 161 -10.59 7.15 -7.41
CA PHE A 161 -9.63 7.31 -8.50
C PHE A 161 -10.04 8.48 -9.38
N ILE A 162 -9.15 9.46 -9.60
CA ILE A 162 -9.45 10.63 -10.42
C ILE A 162 -9.16 10.33 -11.88
N GLY A 163 -10.18 10.43 -12.76
CA GLY A 163 -10.09 10.23 -14.18
C GLY A 163 -10.87 11.30 -14.97
N SER A 164 -10.54 11.49 -16.25
CA SER A 164 -11.37 12.32 -17.14
C SER A 164 -12.56 11.52 -17.68
N THR A 165 -13.57 12.18 -18.21
CA THR A 165 -14.67 11.51 -18.91
C THR A 165 -14.14 10.63 -20.03
N GLY A 166 -14.57 9.37 -20.07
CA GLY A 166 -14.13 8.37 -21.04
C GLY A 166 -12.75 7.78 -20.78
N SER A 167 -12.09 8.11 -19.67
CA SER A 167 -10.76 7.62 -19.33
C SER A 167 -10.79 6.26 -18.60
N HIS A 168 -9.60 5.74 -18.29
CA HIS A 168 -9.40 4.53 -17.47
C HIS A 168 -10.11 4.59 -16.11
N GLY A 169 -10.31 5.79 -15.55
CA GLY A 169 -11.02 6.01 -14.28
C GLY A 169 -12.52 6.22 -14.42
N ASP A 170 -13.07 6.10 -15.64
CA ASP A 170 -14.51 6.23 -15.91
C ASP A 170 -15.13 4.87 -16.23
N LEU A 171 -16.42 4.75 -16.02
CA LEU A 171 -17.17 3.57 -16.40
C LEU A 171 -17.57 3.63 -17.88
N ASN A 172 -16.83 2.93 -18.72
CA ASN A 172 -16.96 2.95 -20.18
C ASN A 172 -17.61 1.68 -20.72
N GLY A 173 -17.95 1.71 -22.03
CA GLY A 173 -18.45 0.53 -22.78
C GLY A 173 -19.95 0.28 -22.65
N PHE A 174 -20.69 1.15 -22.00
CA PHE A 174 -22.14 1.02 -21.83
C PHE A 174 -22.93 1.98 -22.74
N SER A 175 -24.15 1.57 -23.09
CA SER A 175 -25.05 2.40 -23.90
C SER A 175 -25.42 3.69 -23.15
N PRO A 176 -25.28 4.88 -23.78
CA PRO A 176 -25.70 6.13 -23.16
C PRO A 176 -27.20 6.20 -22.89
N PHE A 177 -28.00 5.32 -23.52
CA PHE A 177 -29.45 5.22 -23.25
C PHE A 177 -29.78 4.54 -21.92
N LEU A 178 -28.82 3.88 -21.27
CA LEU A 178 -29.00 3.38 -19.91
C LEU A 178 -29.15 4.51 -18.90
N LYS A 179 -28.73 5.74 -19.25
CA LYS A 179 -28.77 6.94 -18.40
C LYS A 179 -28.14 6.65 -17.03
N TRP A 180 -27.02 5.96 -17.03
CA TRP A 180 -26.30 5.63 -15.82
C TRP A 180 -25.56 6.87 -15.31
N ASP A 181 -26.19 7.50 -14.33
CA ASP A 181 -25.61 8.63 -13.62
C ASP A 181 -25.09 8.13 -12.27
N PHE A 182 -23.77 7.93 -12.19
CA PHE A 182 -23.16 7.48 -10.94
C PHE A 182 -23.17 8.61 -9.92
N PRO A 183 -23.60 8.31 -8.67
CA PRO A 183 -23.45 9.26 -7.59
C PRO A 183 -22.00 9.71 -7.45
N LYS A 184 -21.80 10.97 -7.06
CA LYS A 184 -20.47 11.55 -6.88
C LYS A 184 -19.58 10.74 -5.92
N GLU A 185 -20.20 10.01 -5.01
CA GLU A 185 -19.53 9.12 -4.05
C GLU A 185 -18.94 7.87 -4.70
N MET A 186 -19.33 7.56 -5.93
CA MET A 186 -18.86 6.38 -6.67
C MET A 186 -17.92 6.71 -7.82
N SER A 187 -17.85 7.98 -8.22
CA SER A 187 -17.07 8.41 -9.39
C SER A 187 -16.08 9.52 -9.04
N GLY A 188 -14.82 9.33 -9.45
CA GLY A 188 -13.78 10.35 -9.40
C GLY A 188 -13.65 11.13 -10.71
N VAL A 189 -14.62 11.05 -11.61
CA VAL A 189 -14.56 11.72 -12.91
C VAL A 189 -14.57 13.23 -12.75
N ALA A 190 -13.53 13.89 -13.29
CA ALA A 190 -13.36 15.32 -13.23
C ALA A 190 -12.64 15.83 -14.50
N ASN A 191 -13.10 16.93 -15.06
CA ASN A 191 -12.56 17.51 -16.29
C ASN A 191 -12.18 18.97 -16.07
N GLY A 192 -11.12 19.40 -16.73
CA GLY A 192 -10.58 20.74 -16.66
C GLY A 192 -9.91 21.04 -15.32
N VAL A 193 -9.09 22.08 -15.31
CA VAL A 193 -8.28 22.48 -14.13
C VAL A 193 -9.11 22.65 -12.85
N GLU A 194 -10.26 23.32 -12.95
CA GLU A 194 -11.12 23.57 -11.78
C GLU A 194 -11.82 22.29 -11.31
N GLY A 195 -12.27 21.43 -12.25
CA GLY A 195 -12.91 20.15 -11.93
C GLY A 195 -11.98 19.21 -11.17
N VAL A 196 -10.74 19.05 -11.64
CA VAL A 196 -9.77 18.18 -10.97
C VAL A 196 -9.35 18.72 -9.59
N ARG A 197 -9.24 20.05 -9.41
CA ARG A 197 -8.99 20.67 -8.10
C ARG A 197 -10.14 20.40 -7.12
N GLN A 198 -11.38 20.54 -7.58
CA GLN A 198 -12.55 20.21 -6.77
C GLN A 198 -12.54 18.73 -6.36
N GLN A 199 -12.19 17.83 -7.26
CA GLN A 199 -12.15 16.40 -6.97
C GLN A 199 -11.06 16.06 -5.96
N VAL A 200 -9.87 16.66 -6.05
CA VAL A 200 -8.81 16.50 -5.04
C VAL A 200 -9.33 16.94 -3.65
N ARG A 201 -9.97 18.11 -3.55
CA ARG A 201 -10.56 18.62 -2.29
C ARG A 201 -11.63 17.68 -1.75
N TYR A 202 -12.45 17.12 -2.64
CA TYR A 202 -13.49 16.16 -2.29
C TYR A 202 -12.90 14.88 -1.70
N ASN A 203 -11.89 14.30 -2.33
CA ASN A 203 -11.19 13.12 -1.84
C ASN A 203 -10.54 13.40 -0.47
N VAL A 204 -9.85 14.53 -0.30
CA VAL A 204 -9.24 14.93 0.97
C VAL A 204 -10.31 15.13 2.07
N LYS A 205 -11.43 15.78 1.74
CA LYS A 205 -12.55 15.97 2.68
C LYS A 205 -13.03 14.65 3.26
N TYR A 206 -13.04 13.60 2.47
CA TYR A 206 -13.58 12.29 2.87
C TYR A 206 -12.50 11.29 3.30
N GLY A 207 -11.26 11.74 3.51
CA GLY A 207 -10.26 10.96 4.24
C GLY A 207 -9.10 10.40 3.42
N ALA A 208 -8.88 10.91 2.19
CA ALA A 208 -7.72 10.52 1.40
C ALA A 208 -6.39 10.86 2.10
N ASP A 209 -5.48 9.89 2.14
CA ASP A 209 -4.10 10.05 2.59
C ASP A 209 -3.16 10.37 1.42
N VAL A 210 -3.52 9.93 0.22
CA VAL A 210 -2.82 10.09 -1.05
C VAL A 210 -3.83 10.41 -2.15
N ILE A 211 -3.40 11.07 -3.21
CA ILE A 211 -4.23 11.33 -4.38
C ILE A 211 -3.77 10.42 -5.52
N LYS A 212 -4.70 9.62 -6.08
CA LYS A 212 -4.45 8.76 -7.25
C LYS A 212 -5.23 9.30 -8.45
N PHE A 213 -4.56 9.40 -9.60
CA PHE A 213 -5.22 9.74 -10.85
C PHE A 213 -4.72 8.89 -12.03
N GLY A 214 -5.52 8.83 -13.08
CA GLY A 214 -5.18 8.19 -14.35
C GLY A 214 -4.52 9.17 -15.30
N ALA A 215 -3.21 9.05 -15.50
CA ALA A 215 -2.49 9.84 -16.48
C ALA A 215 -2.65 9.26 -17.90
N SER A 216 -2.83 7.94 -18.04
CA SER A 216 -3.00 7.25 -19.32
C SER A 216 -4.15 6.26 -19.31
N ALA A 217 -4.56 5.84 -20.51
CA ALA A 217 -5.34 4.63 -20.72
C ALA A 217 -4.60 3.39 -20.17
N GLY A 218 -5.35 2.35 -19.79
CA GLY A 218 -4.86 1.14 -19.15
C GLY A 218 -5.31 -0.16 -19.83
N VAL A 219 -4.87 -1.28 -19.27
CA VAL A 219 -5.23 -2.62 -19.76
C VAL A 219 -6.69 -2.96 -19.48
N LEU A 220 -7.14 -2.73 -18.23
CA LEU A 220 -8.45 -3.17 -17.73
C LEU A 220 -9.59 -2.18 -18.03
N SER A 221 -9.46 -1.36 -19.05
CA SER A 221 -10.48 -0.39 -19.48
C SER A 221 -10.92 -0.62 -20.91
N GLU A 222 -12.01 0.06 -21.31
CA GLU A 222 -12.68 -0.18 -22.60
C GLU A 222 -11.95 0.47 -23.79
N GLU A 223 -11.06 1.46 -23.55
CA GLU A 223 -10.31 2.14 -24.60
C GLU A 223 -9.37 1.16 -25.32
N GLU A 224 -9.19 1.37 -26.62
CA GLU A 224 -8.32 0.52 -27.44
C GLU A 224 -6.83 0.75 -27.14
N SER A 225 -6.45 2.02 -26.87
CA SER A 225 -5.06 2.37 -26.58
C SER A 225 -4.66 1.97 -25.17
N VAL A 226 -3.47 1.42 -25.02
CA VAL A 226 -2.81 1.28 -23.72
C VAL A 226 -1.71 2.34 -23.63
N GLY A 227 -1.98 3.45 -22.98
CA GLY A 227 -0.94 4.43 -22.70
C GLY A 227 -1.14 5.81 -23.32
N ALA A 228 -2.19 6.05 -24.10
CA ALA A 228 -2.53 7.41 -24.54
C ALA A 228 -2.77 8.31 -23.31
N PRO A 229 -2.21 9.55 -23.27
CA PRO A 229 -2.52 10.49 -22.20
C PRO A 229 -4.01 10.79 -22.13
N GLN A 230 -4.55 10.84 -20.90
CA GLN A 230 -5.99 11.07 -20.66
C GLN A 230 -6.27 12.37 -19.89
N TYR A 231 -5.23 13.12 -19.57
CA TYR A 231 -5.27 14.47 -19.03
C TYR A 231 -4.25 15.36 -19.77
N SER A 232 -4.52 16.65 -19.87
CA SER A 232 -3.54 17.63 -20.30
C SER A 232 -2.46 17.84 -19.21
N GLN A 233 -1.35 18.46 -19.59
CA GLN A 233 -0.29 18.82 -18.64
C GLN A 233 -0.81 19.77 -17.55
N GLU A 234 -1.68 20.71 -17.91
CA GLU A 234 -2.28 21.69 -17.00
C GLU A 234 -3.15 21.02 -15.95
N GLU A 235 -3.95 20.01 -16.34
CA GLU A 235 -4.79 19.25 -15.43
C GLU A 235 -3.95 18.40 -14.46
N MET A 236 -2.92 17.69 -14.96
CA MET A 236 -1.99 16.93 -14.10
C MET A 236 -1.25 17.83 -13.12
N ASN A 237 -0.79 19.01 -13.59
CA ASN A 237 -0.16 20.02 -12.72
C ASN A 237 -1.12 20.50 -11.64
N ALA A 238 -2.41 20.72 -11.99
CA ALA A 238 -3.42 21.17 -11.06
C ALA A 238 -3.75 20.12 -9.98
N ILE A 239 -3.84 18.83 -10.36
CA ILE A 239 -4.03 17.71 -9.40
C ILE A 239 -2.90 17.69 -8.38
N VAL A 240 -1.65 17.67 -8.86
CA VAL A 240 -0.47 17.57 -7.99
C VAL A 240 -0.30 18.81 -7.11
N ALA A 241 -0.49 20.01 -7.68
CA ALA A 241 -0.40 21.27 -6.93
C ALA A 241 -1.47 21.33 -5.83
N GLU A 242 -2.72 20.94 -6.13
CA GLU A 242 -3.79 20.93 -5.15
C GLU A 242 -3.53 19.90 -4.06
N ALA A 243 -3.10 18.68 -4.40
CA ALA A 243 -2.71 17.66 -3.41
C ALA A 243 -1.64 18.18 -2.45
N LYS A 244 -0.62 18.87 -2.98
CA LYS A 244 0.45 19.47 -2.19
C LYS A 244 -0.03 20.54 -1.21
N LEU A 245 -1.02 21.36 -1.58
CA LEU A 245 -1.63 22.35 -0.67
C LEU A 245 -2.24 21.67 0.57
N TRP A 246 -2.73 20.45 0.43
CA TRP A 246 -3.28 19.65 1.53
C TRP A 246 -2.23 18.75 2.21
N GLY A 247 -0.95 18.91 1.89
CA GLY A 247 0.13 18.06 2.42
C GLY A 247 0.06 16.62 1.96
N LYS A 248 -0.61 16.35 0.83
CA LYS A 248 -0.75 15.01 0.27
C LYS A 248 0.21 14.79 -0.89
N LYS A 249 0.71 13.56 -1.04
CA LYS A 249 1.42 13.12 -2.23
C LYS A 249 0.40 12.69 -3.30
N ALA A 250 0.76 12.84 -4.57
CA ALA A 250 0.00 12.30 -5.69
C ALA A 250 0.76 11.13 -6.33
N CYS A 251 0.03 10.16 -6.84
CA CYS A 251 0.53 9.04 -7.64
C CYS A 251 -0.31 8.88 -8.91
N ALA A 252 0.33 8.42 -9.99
CA ALA A 252 -0.31 8.35 -11.30
C ALA A 252 -0.25 6.94 -11.88
N HIS A 253 -1.43 6.38 -12.23
CA HIS A 253 -1.51 5.28 -13.18
C HIS A 253 -1.00 5.76 -14.53
N ALA A 254 0.03 5.13 -15.08
CA ALA A 254 0.59 5.49 -16.36
C ALA A 254 1.34 4.32 -17.03
N HIS A 255 0.85 3.91 -18.19
CA HIS A 255 1.54 2.91 -19.03
C HIS A 255 2.38 3.57 -20.12
N GLY A 256 1.84 4.58 -20.82
CA GLY A 256 2.47 5.18 -22.00
C GLY A 256 3.54 6.20 -21.68
N THR A 257 4.57 6.22 -22.52
CA THR A 257 5.77 7.06 -22.37
C THR A 257 5.44 8.53 -22.15
N GLU A 258 4.57 9.12 -23.00
CA GLU A 258 4.25 10.55 -22.89
C GLU A 258 3.44 10.86 -21.62
N ALA A 259 2.48 10.01 -21.25
CA ALA A 259 1.73 10.19 -20.02
C ALA A 259 2.62 10.09 -18.78
N ILE A 260 3.60 9.14 -18.77
CA ILE A 260 4.61 9.03 -17.72
C ILE A 260 5.41 10.32 -17.59
N LYS A 261 5.94 10.85 -18.72
CA LYS A 261 6.71 12.10 -18.74
C LYS A 261 5.90 13.27 -18.20
N MET A 262 4.64 13.38 -18.62
CA MET A 262 3.73 14.44 -18.18
C MET A 262 3.45 14.35 -16.68
N ALA A 263 3.17 13.15 -16.15
CA ALA A 263 2.93 12.94 -14.74
C ALA A 263 4.17 13.23 -13.88
N VAL A 264 5.36 12.80 -14.34
CA VAL A 264 6.63 13.10 -13.66
C VAL A 264 6.91 14.60 -13.66
N LYS A 265 6.70 15.30 -14.79
CA LYS A 265 6.83 16.78 -14.88
C LYS A 265 5.85 17.50 -13.97
N ALA A 266 4.64 16.96 -13.76
CA ALA A 266 3.69 17.50 -12.80
C ALA A 266 4.13 17.33 -11.34
N GLY A 267 5.08 16.42 -11.04
CA GLY A 267 5.67 16.24 -9.72
C GLY A 267 5.00 15.14 -8.88
N VAL A 268 4.51 14.07 -9.51
CA VAL A 268 4.00 12.89 -8.79
C VAL A 268 5.10 12.21 -7.97
N ALA A 269 4.72 11.64 -6.83
CA ALA A 269 5.63 10.89 -5.97
C ALA A 269 5.97 9.51 -6.55
N SER A 270 5.03 8.90 -7.27
CA SER A 270 5.25 7.62 -7.95
C SER A 270 4.47 7.53 -9.26
N ILE A 271 5.05 6.74 -10.17
CA ILE A 271 4.39 6.19 -11.35
C ILE A 271 4.02 4.74 -11.02
N GLU A 272 2.75 4.43 -11.17
CA GLU A 272 2.23 3.08 -11.06
C GLU A 272 2.30 2.42 -12.45
N HIS A 273 2.63 1.12 -12.50
CA HIS A 273 2.85 0.31 -13.69
C HIS A 273 4.12 0.69 -14.48
N GLY A 274 4.17 1.82 -15.15
CA GLY A 274 5.35 2.28 -15.88
C GLY A 274 5.73 1.41 -17.08
N SER A 275 4.74 0.89 -17.83
CA SER A 275 4.95 -0.21 -18.79
C SER A 275 5.82 0.16 -19.99
N LEU A 276 5.78 1.41 -20.48
CA LEU A 276 6.47 1.83 -21.69
C LEU A 276 7.49 2.95 -21.40
N LEU A 277 8.42 2.71 -20.45
CA LEU A 277 9.48 3.66 -20.13
C LEU A 277 10.52 3.73 -21.25
N ASP A 278 10.79 4.96 -21.72
CA ASP A 278 11.96 5.27 -22.53
C ASP A 278 13.09 5.88 -21.68
N GLU A 279 14.24 6.16 -22.31
CA GLU A 279 15.39 6.74 -21.63
C GLU A 279 15.11 8.13 -21.07
N GLU A 280 14.29 8.94 -21.75
CA GLU A 280 13.91 10.28 -21.29
C GLU A 280 13.00 10.20 -20.06
N ALA A 281 12.00 9.31 -20.05
CA ALA A 281 11.15 9.10 -18.90
C ALA A 281 11.96 8.63 -17.67
N ILE A 282 12.88 7.68 -17.85
CA ILE A 282 13.80 7.22 -16.80
C ILE A 282 14.64 8.39 -16.27
N LYS A 283 15.22 9.21 -17.16
CA LYS A 283 16.00 10.39 -16.77
C LYS A 283 15.16 11.38 -15.97
N LEU A 284 13.93 11.65 -16.38
CA LEU A 284 13.02 12.53 -15.66
C LEU A 284 12.68 11.97 -14.27
N MET A 285 12.43 10.67 -14.15
CA MET A 285 12.17 10.03 -12.85
C MET A 285 13.36 10.15 -11.90
N LEU A 286 14.59 9.96 -12.40
CA LEU A 286 15.82 10.16 -11.63
C LEU A 286 15.97 11.60 -11.14
N GLN A 287 15.75 12.58 -12.02
CA GLN A 287 15.87 14.01 -11.70
C GLN A 287 14.85 14.47 -10.65
N ASN A 288 13.65 13.94 -10.70
CA ASN A 288 12.54 14.30 -9.79
C ASN A 288 12.48 13.41 -8.53
N GLY A 289 13.28 12.34 -8.47
CA GLY A 289 13.22 11.36 -7.38
C GLY A 289 11.91 10.58 -7.34
N THR A 290 11.20 10.49 -8.48
CA THR A 290 9.93 9.78 -8.61
C THR A 290 10.14 8.28 -8.50
N TYR A 291 9.33 7.60 -7.69
CA TYR A 291 9.36 6.15 -7.55
C TYR A 291 8.67 5.45 -8.72
N LEU A 292 9.18 4.28 -9.09
CA LEU A 292 8.44 3.31 -9.89
C LEU A 292 7.79 2.28 -8.95
N VAL A 293 6.50 2.07 -9.10
CA VAL A 293 5.70 1.05 -8.40
C VAL A 293 5.11 0.15 -9.48
N ALA A 294 5.86 -0.85 -9.88
CA ALA A 294 5.50 -1.75 -10.98
C ALA A 294 4.98 -3.09 -10.43
N ASP A 295 3.91 -3.55 -11.00
CA ASP A 295 3.11 -4.74 -10.70
C ASP A 295 3.40 -5.88 -11.70
N ILE A 296 4.67 -6.24 -11.84
CA ILE A 296 5.19 -7.11 -12.91
C ILE A 296 4.82 -8.60 -12.80
N TYR A 297 4.04 -9.00 -11.80
CA TYR A 297 3.43 -10.33 -11.70
C TYR A 297 2.07 -10.41 -12.44
N ASP A 298 1.33 -9.30 -12.54
CA ASP A 298 -0.02 -9.22 -13.09
C ASP A 298 -0.16 -9.86 -14.45
N ASP A 299 0.81 -9.61 -15.33
CA ASP A 299 0.88 -10.17 -16.69
C ASP A 299 0.65 -11.69 -16.70
N ASP A 300 1.36 -12.45 -15.83
CA ASP A 300 1.17 -13.90 -15.78
C ASP A 300 -0.23 -14.28 -15.31
N TYR A 301 -0.82 -13.56 -14.35
CA TYR A 301 -2.17 -13.86 -13.88
C TYR A 301 -3.23 -13.49 -14.90
N ILE A 302 -3.16 -12.32 -15.51
CA ILE A 302 -4.10 -11.86 -16.53
C ILE A 302 -4.09 -12.82 -17.70
N LEU A 303 -2.90 -13.19 -18.23
CA LEU A 303 -2.78 -14.07 -19.39
C LEU A 303 -3.21 -15.51 -19.10
N SER A 304 -3.06 -16.00 -17.87
CA SER A 304 -3.43 -17.38 -17.52
C SER A 304 -4.88 -17.56 -17.07
N GLU A 305 -5.46 -16.54 -16.40
CA GLU A 305 -6.74 -16.71 -15.70
C GLU A 305 -7.89 -15.89 -16.28
N TYR A 306 -7.65 -14.69 -16.85
CA TYR A 306 -8.74 -13.80 -17.24
C TYR A 306 -9.66 -14.34 -18.32
N ALA A 307 -9.13 -15.12 -19.29
CA ALA A 307 -9.98 -15.81 -20.27
C ALA A 307 -10.94 -16.80 -19.59
N LYS A 308 -10.48 -17.52 -18.57
CA LYS A 308 -11.30 -18.47 -17.78
C LYS A 308 -12.34 -17.76 -16.93
N LEU A 309 -12.04 -16.52 -16.48
CA LEU A 309 -12.92 -15.67 -15.71
C LEU A 309 -13.92 -14.88 -16.59
N GLY A 310 -13.91 -15.08 -17.91
CA GLY A 310 -14.86 -14.44 -18.83
C GLY A 310 -14.56 -12.97 -19.16
N PHE A 311 -13.32 -12.52 -18.92
CA PHE A 311 -12.91 -11.19 -19.36
C PHE A 311 -12.84 -11.06 -20.89
N PRO A 312 -13.12 -9.87 -21.45
CA PRO A 312 -13.07 -9.65 -22.88
C PRO A 312 -11.70 -9.93 -23.50
N GLU A 313 -11.69 -10.51 -24.69
CA GLU A 313 -10.46 -10.81 -25.43
C GLU A 313 -9.59 -9.57 -25.65
N LYS A 314 -10.20 -8.38 -25.81
CA LYS A 314 -9.48 -7.11 -25.97
C LYS A 314 -8.58 -6.79 -24.77
N ILE A 315 -9.01 -7.09 -23.54
CA ILE A 315 -8.20 -6.90 -22.31
C ILE A 315 -6.97 -7.80 -22.36
N ILE A 316 -7.18 -9.09 -22.68
CA ILE A 316 -6.10 -10.07 -22.79
C ILE A 316 -5.12 -9.68 -23.89
N ASN A 317 -5.61 -9.17 -25.02
CA ASN A 317 -4.76 -8.72 -26.12
C ASN A 317 -3.97 -7.46 -25.77
N LYS A 318 -4.55 -6.52 -25.00
CA LYS A 318 -3.82 -5.36 -24.47
C LYS A 318 -2.68 -5.80 -23.53
N GLU A 319 -2.93 -6.77 -22.65
CA GLU A 319 -1.89 -7.31 -21.77
C GLU A 319 -0.74 -7.98 -22.55
N LYS A 320 -1.05 -8.76 -23.58
CA LYS A 320 -0.01 -9.33 -24.47
C LYS A 320 0.90 -8.27 -25.10
N LEU A 321 0.39 -7.05 -25.32
CA LEU A 321 1.18 -5.95 -25.87
C LEU A 321 2.09 -5.29 -24.83
N VAL A 322 1.65 -5.17 -23.58
CA VAL A 322 2.36 -4.36 -22.59
C VAL A 322 3.07 -5.15 -21.49
N GLY A 323 2.64 -6.35 -21.13
CA GLY A 323 3.21 -7.09 -20.01
C GLY A 323 4.71 -7.34 -20.14
N GLN A 324 5.17 -7.86 -21.28
CA GLN A 324 6.62 -8.04 -21.50
C GLN A 324 7.37 -6.70 -21.61
N ALA A 325 6.72 -5.66 -22.17
CA ALA A 325 7.32 -4.32 -22.24
C ALA A 325 7.49 -3.71 -20.85
N GLN A 326 6.53 -3.91 -19.94
CA GLN A 326 6.59 -3.50 -18.54
C GLN A 326 7.77 -4.15 -17.81
N ARG A 327 7.97 -5.45 -17.97
CA ARG A 327 9.11 -6.18 -17.39
C ARG A 327 10.45 -5.67 -17.91
N ASN A 328 10.53 -5.36 -19.21
CA ASN A 328 11.72 -4.76 -19.80
C ASN A 328 11.96 -3.32 -19.29
N SER A 329 10.90 -2.53 -19.15
CA SER A 329 10.94 -1.17 -18.58
C SER A 329 11.39 -1.20 -17.12
N PHE A 330 10.84 -2.11 -16.31
CA PHE A 330 11.28 -2.32 -14.94
C PHE A 330 12.79 -2.63 -14.87
N LYS A 331 13.26 -3.57 -15.68
CA LYS A 331 14.69 -3.91 -15.73
C LYS A 331 15.58 -2.72 -16.08
N LYS A 332 15.17 -1.91 -17.09
CA LYS A 332 15.90 -0.69 -17.46
C LYS A 332 15.91 0.34 -16.33
N ALA A 333 14.77 0.54 -15.67
CA ALA A 333 14.63 1.47 -14.55
C ALA A 333 15.55 1.05 -13.37
N VAL A 334 15.57 -0.24 -13.02
CA VAL A 334 16.46 -0.79 -11.99
C VAL A 334 17.93 -0.56 -12.36
N GLN A 335 18.33 -0.88 -13.58
CA GLN A 335 19.71 -0.67 -14.05
C GLN A 335 20.14 0.80 -14.04
N ALA A 336 19.23 1.71 -14.31
CA ALA A 336 19.46 3.14 -14.27
C ALA A 336 19.47 3.74 -12.84
N GLY A 337 19.05 2.98 -11.83
CA GLY A 337 18.99 3.44 -10.44
C GLY A 337 17.73 4.23 -10.07
N VAL A 338 16.63 4.08 -10.82
CA VAL A 338 15.34 4.63 -10.44
C VAL A 338 14.91 4.04 -9.09
N LYS A 339 14.36 4.86 -8.23
CA LYS A 339 13.81 4.40 -6.95
C LYS A 339 12.65 3.44 -7.18
N ILE A 340 12.72 2.24 -6.62
CA ILE A 340 11.67 1.23 -6.72
C ILE A 340 10.97 1.10 -5.36
N ALA A 341 9.64 1.13 -5.34
CA ALA A 341 8.84 0.69 -4.21
C ALA A 341 7.95 -0.48 -4.63
N PHE A 342 7.68 -1.35 -3.69
CA PHE A 342 6.88 -2.56 -3.91
C PHE A 342 5.41 -2.19 -4.11
N GLY A 343 4.78 -2.73 -5.14
CA GLY A 343 3.36 -2.64 -5.41
C GLY A 343 2.89 -3.81 -6.23
N THR A 344 1.65 -4.19 -6.05
CA THR A 344 1.13 -5.46 -6.58
C THR A 344 -0.10 -5.33 -7.47
N ASP A 345 -0.82 -4.22 -7.37
CA ASP A 345 -2.17 -4.07 -7.92
C ASP A 345 -3.13 -5.22 -7.50
N ALA A 346 -2.91 -5.77 -6.28
CA ALA A 346 -3.77 -6.80 -5.74
C ALA A 346 -5.23 -6.31 -5.68
N GLY A 347 -6.11 -7.09 -6.28
CA GLY A 347 -7.44 -6.72 -6.77
C GLY A 347 -7.54 -7.06 -8.25
N VAL A 348 -6.44 -6.98 -9.00
CA VAL A 348 -6.27 -7.58 -10.33
C VAL A 348 -6.06 -9.09 -10.21
N TYR A 349 -5.36 -9.53 -9.16
CA TYR A 349 -5.24 -10.93 -8.79
C TYR A 349 -5.60 -11.15 -7.29
N PRO A 350 -5.72 -12.40 -6.80
CA PRO A 350 -6.20 -12.66 -5.45
C PRO A 350 -5.35 -12.05 -4.36
N HIS A 351 -5.99 -11.35 -3.42
CA HIS A 351 -5.35 -10.88 -2.20
C HIS A 351 -4.75 -12.03 -1.39
N GLY A 352 -3.58 -11.80 -0.81
CA GLY A 352 -2.79 -12.82 -0.13
C GLY A 352 -1.70 -13.44 -1.01
N TRP A 353 -1.72 -13.17 -2.32
CA TRP A 353 -0.67 -13.57 -3.26
C TRP A 353 0.37 -12.46 -3.51
N ASN A 354 0.27 -11.37 -2.82
CA ASN A 354 1.12 -10.19 -2.97
C ASN A 354 2.62 -10.53 -3.03
N ALA A 355 3.08 -11.49 -2.25
CA ALA A 355 4.50 -11.87 -2.19
C ALA A 355 5.03 -12.55 -3.47
N LYS A 356 4.16 -13.02 -4.40
CA LYS A 356 4.59 -13.53 -5.71
C LYS A 356 5.37 -12.50 -6.52
N GLN A 357 5.08 -11.22 -6.32
CA GLN A 357 5.77 -10.10 -6.92
C GLN A 357 7.28 -10.12 -6.66
N PHE A 358 7.75 -10.58 -5.49
CA PHE A 358 9.18 -10.62 -5.15
C PHE A 358 10.02 -11.45 -6.12
N TYR A 359 9.51 -12.63 -6.52
CA TYR A 359 10.21 -13.47 -7.50
C TYR A 359 10.46 -12.72 -8.82
N TYR A 360 9.44 -11.99 -9.31
CA TYR A 360 9.54 -11.23 -10.55
C TYR A 360 10.50 -10.04 -10.39
N MET A 361 10.45 -9.32 -9.27
CA MET A 361 11.37 -8.23 -9.01
C MET A 361 12.84 -8.69 -9.05
N VAL A 362 13.14 -9.85 -8.46
CA VAL A 362 14.49 -10.45 -8.51
C VAL A 362 14.82 -10.94 -9.91
N LYS A 363 13.91 -11.65 -10.57
CA LYS A 363 14.09 -12.15 -11.94
C LYS A 363 14.40 -11.03 -12.94
N PHE A 364 13.84 -9.84 -12.73
CA PHE A 364 14.00 -8.69 -13.62
C PHE A 364 14.98 -7.63 -13.11
N GLY A 365 15.85 -7.95 -12.16
CA GLY A 365 17.09 -7.20 -11.94
C GLY A 365 17.40 -6.71 -10.55
N LEU A 366 16.47 -6.76 -9.58
CA LEU A 366 16.82 -6.48 -8.20
C LEU A 366 17.55 -7.66 -7.55
N SER A 367 18.47 -7.38 -6.64
CA SER A 367 18.92 -8.42 -5.71
C SER A 367 17.81 -8.72 -4.68
N PRO A 368 17.82 -9.89 -4.01
CA PRO A 368 16.84 -10.21 -2.97
C PRO A 368 16.70 -9.12 -1.90
N ILE A 369 17.83 -8.58 -1.44
CA ILE A 369 17.80 -7.50 -0.44
C ILE A 369 17.18 -6.21 -0.99
N GLN A 370 17.43 -5.85 -2.23
CA GLN A 370 16.81 -4.68 -2.85
C GLN A 370 15.30 -4.86 -3.02
N ALA A 371 14.83 -6.07 -3.34
CA ALA A 371 13.39 -6.36 -3.40
C ALA A 371 12.74 -6.23 -2.02
N ILE A 372 13.40 -6.72 -0.96
CA ILE A 372 12.94 -6.54 0.43
C ILE A 372 12.95 -5.05 0.82
N GLN A 373 13.99 -4.30 0.46
CA GLN A 373 14.05 -2.84 0.68
C GLN A 373 12.92 -2.12 -0.05
N ALA A 374 12.57 -2.54 -1.27
CA ALA A 374 11.44 -1.98 -2.00
C ALA A 374 10.12 -2.12 -1.24
N ALA A 375 9.92 -3.24 -0.53
CA ALA A 375 8.72 -3.52 0.28
C ALA A 375 8.83 -3.06 1.74
N THR A 376 9.88 -2.36 2.13
CA THR A 376 10.11 -1.94 3.50
C THR A 376 10.57 -0.48 3.58
N THR A 377 11.87 -0.21 3.51
CA THR A 377 12.43 1.15 3.66
C THR A 377 12.01 2.09 2.52
N ASN A 378 12.03 1.63 1.28
CA ASN A 378 11.66 2.46 0.13
C ASN A 378 10.15 2.74 0.11
N ALA A 379 9.33 1.72 0.38
CA ALA A 379 7.89 1.90 0.50
C ALA A 379 7.54 2.86 1.66
N ALA A 380 8.21 2.73 2.81
CA ALA A 380 8.03 3.65 3.94
C ALA A 380 8.43 5.09 3.60
N ASP A 381 9.46 5.31 2.77
CA ASP A 381 9.85 6.64 2.28
C ASP A 381 8.80 7.19 1.30
N LEU A 382 8.36 6.36 0.34
CA LEU A 382 7.34 6.75 -0.61
C LEU A 382 6.06 7.24 0.10
N ILE A 383 5.56 6.49 1.08
CA ILE A 383 4.35 6.88 1.81
C ILE A 383 4.59 7.86 2.98
N GLY A 384 5.88 8.19 3.29
CA GLY A 384 6.24 9.22 4.28
C GLY A 384 6.20 8.74 5.74
N VAL A 385 6.45 7.46 6.01
CA VAL A 385 6.31 6.85 7.35
C VAL A 385 7.59 6.26 7.92
N THR A 386 8.74 6.63 7.41
CA THR A 386 10.06 6.09 7.79
C THR A 386 10.37 6.20 9.29
N LYS A 387 9.78 7.18 9.98
CA LYS A 387 9.95 7.33 11.44
C LYS A 387 9.31 6.19 12.23
N LYS A 388 8.32 5.47 11.65
CA LYS A 388 7.54 4.46 12.35
C LYS A 388 7.62 3.07 11.73
N LEU A 389 7.92 2.95 10.44
CA LEU A 389 7.87 1.71 9.67
C LEU A 389 9.15 1.49 8.84
N GLY A 390 9.23 0.35 8.19
CA GLY A 390 10.25 0.00 7.19
C GLY A 390 11.53 -0.63 7.74
N SER A 391 11.77 -0.62 9.07
CA SER A 391 12.91 -1.33 9.68
C SER A 391 12.62 -1.69 11.14
N ILE A 392 13.32 -2.67 11.67
CA ILE A 392 13.23 -3.11 13.08
C ILE A 392 14.24 -2.30 13.90
N LYS A 393 13.77 -1.22 14.53
CA LYS A 393 14.59 -0.32 15.37
C LYS A 393 13.78 0.22 16.54
N PRO A 394 14.45 0.61 17.65
CA PRO A 394 13.78 1.27 18.77
C PRO A 394 12.98 2.49 18.34
N GLY A 395 11.76 2.63 18.88
CA GLY A 395 10.82 3.73 18.59
C GLY A 395 9.93 3.51 17.37
N LYS A 396 10.15 2.45 16.58
CA LYS A 396 9.27 2.06 15.46
C LYS A 396 8.19 1.08 15.93
N PHE A 397 7.13 0.96 15.17
CA PHE A 397 6.08 -0.02 15.42
C PHE A 397 6.64 -1.44 15.36
N ALA A 398 6.13 -2.30 16.22
CA ALA A 398 6.43 -3.72 16.22
C ALA A 398 5.64 -4.45 15.12
N ASP A 399 5.94 -4.09 13.88
CA ASP A 399 5.48 -4.75 12.67
C ASP A 399 6.60 -5.69 12.21
N ILE A 400 6.41 -7.00 12.45
CA ILE A 400 7.47 -8.00 12.31
C ILE A 400 6.91 -9.24 11.62
N ILE A 401 7.66 -9.75 10.64
CA ILE A 401 7.40 -11.03 10.00
C ILE A 401 8.58 -11.98 10.19
N ALA A 402 8.33 -13.27 10.09
CA ALA A 402 9.40 -14.26 10.06
C ALA A 402 9.06 -15.45 9.15
N VAL A 403 10.11 -16.05 8.63
CA VAL A 403 10.05 -17.24 7.78
C VAL A 403 11.21 -18.17 8.08
N LYS A 404 10.97 -19.48 8.04
CA LYS A 404 12.04 -20.47 8.09
C LYS A 404 12.86 -20.45 6.81
N GLY A 405 14.18 -20.43 6.96
CA GLY A 405 15.10 -20.38 5.82
C GLY A 405 15.77 -19.02 5.63
N ASP A 406 16.43 -18.86 4.48
CA ASP A 406 17.25 -17.69 4.15
C ASP A 406 16.65 -16.96 2.92
N VAL A 407 15.89 -15.90 3.17
CA VAL A 407 15.20 -15.12 2.13
C VAL A 407 16.15 -14.42 1.17
N LEU A 408 17.43 -14.24 1.53
CA LEU A 408 18.42 -13.66 0.64
C LEU A 408 19.00 -14.67 -0.36
N LYS A 409 18.78 -15.99 -0.09
CA LYS A 409 19.09 -17.08 -1.02
C LYS A 409 17.87 -17.49 -1.83
N ASP A 410 16.69 -17.49 -1.21
CA ASP A 410 15.44 -17.85 -1.85
C ASP A 410 14.35 -16.85 -1.43
N ILE A 411 14.09 -15.89 -2.29
CA ILE A 411 13.11 -14.82 -2.04
C ILE A 411 11.66 -15.36 -2.03
N THR A 412 11.39 -16.52 -2.64
CA THR A 412 10.05 -17.12 -2.71
C THR A 412 9.56 -17.62 -1.35
N LEU A 413 10.45 -17.79 -0.38
CA LEU A 413 10.09 -18.08 1.01
C LEU A 413 9.13 -17.04 1.60
N LEU A 414 9.15 -15.79 1.10
CA LEU A 414 8.21 -14.75 1.52
C LEU A 414 6.76 -15.04 1.13
N GLU A 415 6.49 -15.98 0.23
CA GLU A 415 5.13 -16.44 -0.09
C GLU A 415 4.52 -17.29 1.04
N HIS A 416 5.34 -17.81 1.97
CA HIS A 416 4.94 -18.77 3.01
C HIS A 416 5.47 -18.38 4.39
N LEU A 417 5.01 -17.27 4.94
CA LEU A 417 5.46 -16.80 6.25
C LEU A 417 5.00 -17.71 7.39
N ASP A 418 5.86 -17.90 8.37
CA ASP A 418 5.57 -18.64 9.61
C ASP A 418 5.01 -17.71 10.70
N PHE A 419 5.35 -16.41 10.67
CA PHE A 419 5.00 -15.47 11.72
C PHE A 419 4.64 -14.10 11.14
N VAL A 420 3.56 -13.48 11.66
CA VAL A 420 3.14 -12.12 11.34
C VAL A 420 2.68 -11.41 12.60
N MET A 421 3.32 -10.27 12.90
CA MET A 421 2.96 -9.35 13.98
C MET A 421 2.74 -7.95 13.38
N LYS A 422 1.69 -7.26 13.82
CA LYS A 422 1.43 -5.84 13.51
C LYS A 422 1.16 -5.09 14.81
N ALA A 423 1.87 -3.99 15.04
CA ALA A 423 1.75 -3.17 16.26
C ALA A 423 1.80 -3.99 17.56
N GLY A 424 2.72 -4.97 17.65
CA GLY A 424 2.89 -5.82 18.82
C GLY A 424 1.86 -6.95 18.99
N VAL A 425 0.85 -7.03 18.10
CA VAL A 425 -0.17 -8.09 18.12
C VAL A 425 0.20 -9.18 17.11
N VAL A 426 0.22 -10.43 17.56
CA VAL A 426 0.49 -11.60 16.71
C VAL A 426 -0.79 -12.02 15.98
N TYR A 427 -0.74 -12.08 14.66
CA TYR A 427 -1.84 -12.51 13.80
C TYR A 427 -1.62 -13.88 13.17
N LYS A 428 -0.36 -14.29 13.03
CA LYS A 428 0.02 -15.60 12.53
C LYS A 428 1.21 -16.11 13.35
N SER A 429 1.14 -17.35 13.82
CA SER A 429 2.23 -18.06 14.46
C SER A 429 2.20 -19.49 13.99
N GLY A 430 3.21 -19.90 13.23
CA GLY A 430 3.46 -21.30 12.91
C GLY A 430 4.04 -21.98 14.15
N GLN A 431 3.28 -22.87 14.75
CA GLN A 431 3.82 -23.82 15.75
C GLN A 431 4.59 -24.90 15.05
#